data_70d15fa01f2b2c2052dd9eda3823b105
#
_entry.id   70d15fa01f2b2c2052dd9eda3823b105
#
_cell.length_a   1.000
_cell.length_b   1.000
_cell.length_c   1.000
_cell.angle_alpha   90.00
_cell.angle_beta   90.00
_cell.angle_gamma   90.00
#
_symmetry.space_group_name_H-M   'P 1'
#
loop_
_entity.id
_entity.type
_entity.pdbx_description
1 polymer ?
#
loop_
_entity_poly.entity_id
_entity_poly.type
_entity_poly.pdbx_seq_one_letter_code
_entity_poly.pdbx_strand_id
1 'polypeptide(L)'
;MKLKLKRLKKNIKNYFRSIQAAKNEPGLIKRGGEAGKLIEKVIIENSLINILDIGTWNGLGSTKTLIEVLQENFDEYSLVSIETDKIFHKQALKNLKHLLNPSIQLLLGRIIEIDELPNSRNIDFEAAGLIPDNVEWLIQDIRRYKKVDNIFDNLPTKFDFILFDGGEFSNYSEFFKLYKTTKYFGLDDTNTYKQYEVIKYIENNFKEFQLVYSLETFSIYKVIN
;
A
#
# COMPACT_ATOMS: atom_id res chain seq x y z
N MET A 1 -34.73 0.59 -18.50
CA MET A 1 -33.65 -0.35 -18.87
C MET A 1 -32.57 0.30 -19.73
N LYS A 2 -32.87 0.99 -20.85
CA LYS A 2 -31.87 1.63 -21.75
C LYS A 2 -30.94 2.68 -21.04
N LEU A 3 -31.49 3.48 -20.10
CA LEU A 3 -30.69 4.51 -19.36
C LEU A 3 -29.67 3.89 -18.41
N LYS A 4 -30.03 2.83 -17.68
CA LYS A 4 -29.11 2.09 -16.79
C LYS A 4 -27.95 1.46 -17.60
N LEU A 5 -28.25 0.93 -18.77
CA LEU A 5 -27.22 0.33 -19.66
C LEU A 5 -26.25 1.39 -20.22
N LYS A 6 -26.74 2.59 -20.57
CA LYS A 6 -25.87 3.70 -21.01
C LYS A 6 -24.96 4.19 -19.88
N ARG A 7 -25.49 4.32 -18.66
CA ARG A 7 -24.70 4.74 -17.48
C ARG A 7 -23.63 3.70 -17.14
N LEU A 8 -23.97 2.41 -17.18
CA LEU A 8 -23.02 1.32 -16.97
C LEU A 8 -21.90 1.31 -18.01
N LYS A 9 -22.23 1.46 -19.30
CA LYS A 9 -21.23 1.55 -20.38
C LYS A 9 -20.32 2.77 -20.24
N LYS A 10 -20.85 3.92 -19.79
CA LYS A 10 -20.06 5.14 -19.54
C LYS A 10 -19.09 4.92 -18.38
N ASN A 11 -19.54 4.32 -17.29
CA ASN A 11 -18.70 4.02 -16.11
C ASN A 11 -17.59 3.01 -16.46
N ILE A 12 -17.91 1.96 -17.20
CA ILE A 12 -16.91 0.99 -17.71
C ILE A 12 -15.88 1.70 -18.59
N LYS A 13 -16.30 2.57 -19.50
CA LYS A 13 -15.38 3.30 -20.38
C LYS A 13 -14.49 4.27 -19.60
N ASN A 14 -15.02 4.96 -18.59
CA ASN A 14 -14.26 5.85 -17.73
C ASN A 14 -13.25 5.07 -16.86
N TYR A 15 -13.64 3.93 -16.31
CA TYR A 15 -12.76 3.01 -15.58
C TYR A 15 -11.60 2.54 -16.45
N PHE A 16 -11.85 2.09 -17.69
CA PHE A 16 -10.75 1.71 -18.60
C PHE A 16 -9.86 2.90 -18.98
N ARG A 17 -10.39 4.11 -19.10
CA ARG A 17 -9.61 5.31 -19.35
C ARG A 17 -8.74 5.69 -18.15
N SER A 18 -9.27 5.61 -16.94
CA SER A 18 -8.48 5.86 -15.71
C SER A 18 -7.36 4.84 -15.54
N ILE A 19 -7.63 3.55 -15.78
CA ILE A 19 -6.58 2.51 -15.80
C ILE A 19 -5.52 2.82 -16.87
N GLN A 20 -5.93 3.24 -18.07
CA GLN A 20 -4.99 3.52 -19.15
C GLN A 20 -4.11 4.76 -18.82
N ALA A 21 -4.67 5.80 -18.22
CA ALA A 21 -3.90 6.95 -17.73
C ALA A 21 -2.95 6.54 -16.61
N ALA A 22 -3.46 5.81 -15.61
CA ALA A 22 -2.70 5.37 -14.43
C ALA A 22 -1.52 4.42 -14.75
N LYS A 23 -1.49 3.78 -15.93
CA LYS A 23 -0.43 2.81 -16.27
C LYS A 23 0.99 3.38 -16.32
N ASN A 24 1.14 4.64 -16.64
CA ASN A 24 2.44 5.28 -16.85
C ASN A 24 2.68 6.47 -15.93
N GLU A 25 1.73 6.80 -15.05
CA GLU A 25 1.90 7.87 -14.09
C GLU A 25 2.67 7.34 -12.87
N PRO A 26 3.70 8.07 -12.40
CA PRO A 26 4.36 7.70 -11.15
C PRO A 26 3.38 7.89 -9.98
N GLY A 27 3.48 7.02 -8.97
CA GLY A 27 2.77 7.21 -7.70
C GLY A 27 3.21 8.49 -6.98
N LEU A 28 2.49 8.85 -5.91
CA LEU A 28 2.80 10.04 -5.11
C LEU A 28 4.15 9.90 -4.39
N ILE A 29 4.44 8.73 -3.86
CA ILE A 29 5.75 8.39 -3.29
C ILE A 29 6.72 8.08 -4.43
N LYS A 30 7.60 9.01 -4.72
CA LYS A 30 8.67 8.85 -5.73
C LYS A 30 10.00 9.35 -5.19
N ARG A 31 11.09 8.77 -5.70
CA ARG A 31 12.44 9.19 -5.34
C ARG A 31 12.65 10.69 -5.66
N GLY A 32 13.20 11.43 -4.70
CA GLY A 32 13.35 12.89 -4.81
C GLY A 32 12.12 13.70 -4.36
N GLY A 33 10.93 13.11 -4.24
CA GLY A 33 9.79 13.69 -3.53
C GLY A 33 10.01 13.67 -2.00
N GLU A 34 9.23 14.43 -1.26
CA GLU A 34 9.43 14.56 0.20
C GLU A 34 9.32 13.21 0.92
N ALA A 35 8.23 12.46 0.71
CA ALA A 35 8.05 11.13 1.31
C ALA A 35 9.15 10.15 0.86
N GLY A 36 9.52 10.15 -0.44
CA GLY A 36 10.59 9.30 -0.95
C GLY A 36 11.95 9.59 -0.31
N LYS A 37 12.30 10.86 -0.06
CA LYS A 37 13.52 11.25 0.66
C LYS A 37 13.53 10.79 2.11
N LEU A 38 12.37 10.83 2.79
CA LEU A 38 12.27 10.35 4.16
C LEU A 38 12.39 8.82 4.24
N ILE A 39 11.81 8.10 3.28
CA ILE A 39 11.99 6.64 3.16
C ILE A 39 13.46 6.32 2.92
N GLU A 40 14.10 6.94 1.94
CA GLU A 40 15.53 6.75 1.65
C GLU A 40 16.39 7.01 2.90
N LYS A 41 16.14 8.12 3.58
CA LYS A 41 16.87 8.51 4.79
C LYS A 41 16.73 7.45 5.91
N VAL A 42 15.49 7.04 6.24
CA VAL A 42 15.29 6.06 7.33
C VAL A 42 15.92 4.70 7.00
N ILE A 43 15.80 4.26 5.75
CA ILE A 43 16.37 2.99 5.27
C ILE A 43 17.89 3.02 5.41
N ILE A 44 18.56 4.05 4.93
CA ILE A 44 20.03 4.16 4.95
C ILE A 44 20.56 4.32 6.38
N GLU A 45 20.02 5.28 7.15
CA GLU A 45 20.47 5.58 8.51
C GLU A 45 20.32 4.40 9.49
N ASN A 46 19.36 3.49 9.25
CA ASN A 46 19.09 2.35 10.13
C ASN A 46 19.42 0.99 9.49
N SER A 47 20.04 0.97 8.30
CA SER A 47 20.39 -0.25 7.55
C SER A 47 19.23 -1.23 7.42
N LEU A 48 18.07 -0.72 6.96
CA LEU A 48 16.85 -1.51 6.82
C LEU A 48 16.86 -2.22 5.46
N ILE A 49 17.16 -3.52 5.46
CA ILE A 49 17.42 -4.28 4.24
C ILE A 49 16.33 -5.30 3.87
N ASN A 50 15.44 -5.64 4.82
CA ASN A 50 14.32 -6.55 4.58
C ASN A 50 13.02 -5.76 4.56
N ILE A 51 12.47 -5.52 3.37
CA ILE A 51 11.36 -4.57 3.18
C ILE A 51 10.11 -5.26 2.63
N LEU A 52 8.96 -4.88 3.17
CA LEU A 52 7.65 -5.19 2.61
C LEU A 52 6.98 -3.88 2.13
N ASP A 53 6.49 -3.88 0.91
CA ASP A 53 5.72 -2.80 0.31
C ASP A 53 4.31 -3.32 -0.01
N ILE A 54 3.29 -2.73 0.60
CA ILE A 54 1.91 -3.09 0.38
C ILE A 54 1.28 -2.04 -0.52
N GLY A 55 0.93 -2.43 -1.74
CA GLY A 55 0.39 -1.51 -2.74
C GLY A 55 1.38 -1.19 -3.85
N THR A 56 1.83 -2.22 -4.59
CA THR A 56 2.74 -2.04 -5.74
C THR A 56 2.18 -1.09 -6.82
N TRP A 57 0.86 -1.14 -7.04
CA TRP A 57 0.17 -0.48 -8.13
C TRP A 57 0.87 -0.75 -9.48
N ASN A 58 1.22 0.30 -10.26
CA ASN A 58 1.94 0.15 -11.53
C ASN A 58 3.47 0.04 -11.37
N GLY A 59 3.98 0.06 -10.14
CA GLY A 59 5.37 -0.05 -9.76
C GLY A 59 6.21 1.22 -9.89
N LEU A 60 5.70 2.32 -10.43
CA LEU A 60 6.48 3.54 -10.70
C LEU A 60 6.54 4.52 -9.52
N GLY A 61 5.90 4.19 -8.41
CA GLY A 61 5.86 4.99 -7.18
C GLY A 61 6.82 4.47 -6.10
N SER A 62 6.22 4.11 -4.96
CA SER A 62 6.89 3.58 -3.76
C SER A 62 7.81 2.41 -4.07
N THR A 63 7.29 1.41 -4.78
CA THR A 63 8.05 0.20 -5.14
C THR A 63 9.34 0.52 -5.89
N LYS A 64 9.27 1.38 -6.93
CA LYS A 64 10.49 1.80 -7.66
C LYS A 64 11.46 2.52 -6.75
N THR A 65 10.98 3.43 -5.91
CA THR A 65 11.79 4.18 -4.95
C THR A 65 12.54 3.22 -4.00
N LEU A 66 11.84 2.24 -3.43
CA LEU A 66 12.43 1.23 -2.56
C LEU A 66 13.49 0.39 -3.27
N ILE A 67 13.21 -0.07 -4.50
CA ILE A 67 14.18 -0.83 -5.32
C ILE A 67 15.45 -0.03 -5.53
N GLU A 68 15.34 1.22 -6.01
CA GLU A 68 16.49 2.07 -6.32
C GLU A 68 17.32 2.38 -5.06
N VAL A 69 16.67 2.68 -3.92
CA VAL A 69 17.36 2.92 -2.64
C VAL A 69 18.12 1.67 -2.19
N LEU A 70 17.51 0.49 -2.25
CA LEU A 70 18.17 -0.74 -1.84
C LEU A 70 19.34 -1.11 -2.75
N GLN A 71 19.16 -1.06 -4.07
CA GLN A 71 20.20 -1.40 -5.04
C GLN A 71 21.42 -0.49 -4.99
N GLU A 72 21.23 0.78 -4.68
CA GLU A 72 22.32 1.75 -4.65
C GLU A 72 23.12 1.74 -3.34
N ASN A 73 22.52 1.25 -2.23
CA ASN A 73 23.11 1.40 -0.91
C ASN A 73 23.50 0.07 -0.21
N PHE A 74 23.03 -1.08 -0.72
CA PHE A 74 23.24 -2.36 -0.05
C PHE A 74 23.58 -3.48 -1.03
N ASP A 75 24.56 -4.31 -0.67
CA ASP A 75 24.93 -5.50 -1.43
C ASP A 75 23.94 -6.66 -1.18
N GLU A 76 23.44 -6.76 0.06
CA GLU A 76 22.47 -7.77 0.48
C GLU A 76 21.19 -7.09 0.96
N TYR A 77 20.06 -7.44 0.35
CA TYR A 77 18.73 -6.93 0.72
C TYR A 77 17.64 -7.86 0.20
N SER A 78 16.42 -7.67 0.71
CA SER A 78 15.22 -8.28 0.16
C SER A 78 14.06 -7.28 0.12
N LEU A 79 13.31 -7.30 -0.98
CA LEU A 79 12.08 -6.53 -1.14
C LEU A 79 10.97 -7.46 -1.62
N VAL A 80 9.88 -7.49 -0.88
CA VAL A 80 8.61 -8.06 -1.32
C VAL A 80 7.63 -6.92 -1.51
N SER A 81 7.02 -6.80 -2.70
CA SER A 81 5.96 -5.84 -2.97
C SER A 81 4.69 -6.57 -3.41
N ILE A 82 3.55 -6.20 -2.84
CA ILE A 82 2.28 -6.92 -3.01
C ILE A 82 1.26 -6.04 -3.74
N GLU A 83 0.57 -6.64 -4.73
CA GLU A 83 -0.50 -6.01 -5.47
C GLU A 83 -1.73 -6.93 -5.53
N THR A 84 -2.92 -6.38 -5.28
CA THR A 84 -4.19 -7.12 -5.34
C THR A 84 -4.89 -7.04 -6.70
N ASP A 85 -4.55 -6.05 -7.53
CA ASP A 85 -5.09 -5.90 -8.88
C ASP A 85 -4.18 -6.54 -9.92
N LYS A 86 -4.67 -7.59 -10.57
CA LYS A 86 -3.94 -8.33 -11.61
C LYS A 86 -3.46 -7.46 -12.78
N ILE A 87 -4.17 -6.37 -13.08
CA ILE A 87 -3.82 -5.48 -14.20
C ILE A 87 -2.61 -4.63 -13.79
N PHE A 88 -2.66 -4.05 -12.60
CA PHE A 88 -1.56 -3.25 -12.07
C PHE A 88 -0.32 -4.09 -11.77
N HIS A 89 -0.48 -5.29 -11.19
CA HIS A 89 0.64 -6.21 -11.00
C HIS A 89 1.37 -6.53 -12.32
N LYS A 90 0.63 -6.86 -13.40
CA LYS A 90 1.24 -7.08 -14.72
C LYS A 90 1.95 -5.83 -15.25
N GLN A 91 1.37 -4.65 -15.00
CA GLN A 91 1.99 -3.39 -15.41
C GLN A 91 3.28 -3.12 -14.62
N ALA A 92 3.28 -3.38 -13.31
CA ALA A 92 4.47 -3.25 -12.46
C ALA A 92 5.60 -4.16 -12.93
N LEU A 93 5.31 -5.44 -13.19
CA LEU A 93 6.30 -6.38 -13.77
C LEU A 93 6.91 -5.86 -15.08
N LYS A 94 6.11 -5.22 -15.93
CA LYS A 94 6.59 -4.63 -17.18
C LYS A 94 7.45 -3.40 -16.94
N ASN A 95 6.96 -2.48 -16.10
CA ASN A 95 7.62 -1.19 -15.83
C ASN A 95 8.96 -1.38 -15.12
N LEU A 96 9.02 -2.32 -14.18
CA LEU A 96 10.20 -2.58 -13.35
C LEU A 96 11.13 -3.66 -13.89
N LYS A 97 10.82 -4.27 -15.03
CA LYS A 97 11.58 -5.42 -15.59
C LYS A 97 13.10 -5.24 -15.55
N HIS A 98 13.58 -4.02 -15.80
CA HIS A 98 15.00 -3.70 -15.85
C HIS A 98 15.67 -3.54 -14.48
N LEU A 99 14.87 -3.44 -13.41
CA LEU A 99 15.32 -3.31 -12.02
C LEU A 99 15.19 -4.62 -11.23
N LEU A 100 14.41 -5.60 -11.75
CA LEU A 100 14.16 -6.84 -11.02
C LEU A 100 15.42 -7.73 -11.00
N ASN A 101 15.67 -8.31 -9.83
CA ASN A 101 16.69 -9.31 -9.58
C ASN A 101 16.16 -10.33 -8.55
N PRO A 102 16.90 -11.40 -8.19
CA PRO A 102 16.42 -12.43 -7.26
C PRO A 102 16.02 -11.92 -5.85
N SER A 103 16.54 -10.77 -5.42
CA SER A 103 16.22 -10.17 -4.13
C SER A 103 14.91 -9.39 -4.14
N ILE A 104 14.24 -9.23 -5.30
CA ILE A 104 13.02 -8.43 -5.46
C ILE A 104 11.88 -9.32 -5.94
N GLN A 105 10.81 -9.39 -5.17
CA GLN A 105 9.63 -10.15 -5.50
C GLN A 105 8.41 -9.23 -5.61
N LEU A 106 7.76 -9.23 -6.78
CA LEU A 106 6.47 -8.60 -6.99
C LEU A 106 5.40 -9.69 -6.96
N LEU A 107 4.57 -9.70 -5.93
CA LEU A 107 3.58 -10.74 -5.70
C LEU A 107 2.17 -10.25 -6.00
N LEU A 108 1.39 -11.09 -6.68
CA LEU A 108 -0.05 -10.89 -6.84
C LEU A 108 -0.77 -11.65 -5.72
N GLY A 109 -1.43 -10.93 -4.82
CA GLY A 109 -2.12 -11.56 -3.71
C GLY A 109 -2.68 -10.57 -2.71
N ARG A 110 -3.31 -11.09 -1.69
CA ARG A 110 -3.79 -10.37 -0.49
C ARG A 110 -3.17 -10.99 0.76
N ILE A 111 -3.15 -10.26 1.86
CA ILE A 111 -2.59 -10.74 3.13
C ILE A 111 -3.63 -10.81 4.26
N ILE A 112 -4.85 -10.37 4.00
CA ILE A 112 -5.99 -10.46 4.91
C ILE A 112 -7.08 -11.34 4.30
N GLU A 113 -7.99 -11.86 5.14
CA GLU A 113 -9.18 -12.53 4.65
C GLU A 113 -10.22 -11.52 4.17
N ILE A 114 -11.17 -11.98 3.35
CA ILE A 114 -12.18 -11.09 2.76
C ILE A 114 -13.14 -10.52 3.80
N ASP A 115 -13.41 -11.29 4.85
CA ASP A 115 -14.26 -10.90 5.99
C ASP A 115 -13.55 -9.96 6.97
N GLU A 116 -12.23 -9.80 6.85
CA GLU A 116 -11.46 -8.78 7.58
C GLU A 116 -11.57 -7.39 6.93
N LEU A 117 -12.10 -7.29 5.71
CA LEU A 117 -12.46 -6.00 5.12
C LEU A 117 -13.68 -5.41 5.84
N PRO A 118 -13.75 -4.09 6.03
CA PRO A 118 -14.87 -3.48 6.71
C PRO A 118 -16.19 -3.76 5.98
N ASN A 119 -17.24 -4.05 6.74
CA ASN A 119 -18.58 -4.10 6.19
C ASN A 119 -19.10 -2.68 6.02
N SER A 120 -19.66 -2.35 4.86
CA SER A 120 -20.23 -1.04 4.58
C SER A 120 -21.28 -0.57 5.59
N ARG A 121 -21.87 -1.48 6.37
CA ARG A 121 -22.81 -1.16 7.45
C ARG A 121 -22.12 -0.73 8.74
N ASN A 122 -20.85 -1.03 8.91
CA ASN A 122 -20.06 -0.77 10.11
C ASN A 122 -19.13 0.44 9.94
N ILE A 123 -19.10 1.04 8.74
CA ILE A 123 -18.31 2.24 8.48
C ILE A 123 -19.17 3.45 8.79
N ASP A 124 -18.74 4.25 9.74
CA ASP A 124 -19.26 5.60 9.93
C ASP A 124 -18.64 6.51 8.87
N PHE A 125 -19.31 6.60 7.73
CA PHE A 125 -18.83 7.38 6.58
C PHE A 125 -18.74 8.88 6.90
N GLU A 126 -19.58 9.40 7.79
CA GLU A 126 -19.61 10.82 8.17
C GLU A 126 -18.44 11.13 9.12
N ALA A 127 -18.26 10.35 10.17
CA ALA A 127 -17.15 10.52 11.12
C ALA A 127 -15.78 10.31 10.48
N ALA A 128 -15.69 9.46 9.45
CA ALA A 128 -14.46 9.22 8.70
C ALA A 128 -14.22 10.20 7.55
N GLY A 129 -15.09 11.21 7.35
CA GLY A 129 -14.98 12.16 6.24
C GLY A 129 -15.19 11.54 4.86
N LEU A 130 -15.81 10.36 4.79
CA LEU A 130 -16.01 9.63 3.55
C LEU A 130 -17.22 10.19 2.79
N ILE A 131 -17.06 10.29 1.47
CA ILE A 131 -18.11 10.68 0.53
C ILE A 131 -18.74 9.43 -0.13
N PRO A 132 -19.95 9.54 -0.72
CA PRO A 132 -20.64 8.38 -1.32
C PRO A 132 -19.82 7.57 -2.35
N ASP A 133 -18.84 8.18 -3.03
CA ASP A 133 -17.97 7.49 -3.98
C ASP A 133 -17.04 6.46 -3.32
N ASN A 134 -16.73 6.63 -2.03
CA ASN A 134 -15.90 5.69 -1.28
C ASN A 134 -16.58 4.32 -1.10
N VAL A 135 -17.91 4.26 -1.09
CA VAL A 135 -18.64 2.97 -1.08
C VAL A 135 -18.37 2.17 -2.35
N GLU A 136 -18.24 2.84 -3.50
CA GLU A 136 -17.89 2.17 -4.75
C GLU A 136 -16.45 1.62 -4.70
N TRP A 137 -15.52 2.33 -4.08
CA TRP A 137 -14.15 1.86 -3.86
C TRP A 137 -14.11 0.61 -2.97
N LEU A 138 -14.85 0.59 -1.87
CA LEU A 138 -14.98 -0.61 -1.03
C LEU A 138 -15.48 -1.83 -1.82
N ILE A 139 -16.51 -1.63 -2.66
CA ILE A 139 -17.03 -2.70 -3.52
C ILE A 139 -15.97 -3.17 -4.52
N GLN A 140 -15.16 -2.26 -5.05
CA GLN A 140 -14.06 -2.59 -5.96
C GLN A 140 -12.96 -3.37 -5.24
N ASP A 141 -12.57 -2.96 -4.04
CA ASP A 141 -11.57 -3.66 -3.23
C ASP A 141 -12.03 -5.08 -2.90
N ILE A 142 -13.26 -5.26 -2.41
CA ILE A 142 -13.84 -6.59 -2.19
C ILE A 142 -13.79 -7.45 -3.47
N ARG A 143 -14.06 -6.87 -4.63
CA ARG A 143 -14.00 -7.59 -5.92
C ARG A 143 -12.58 -7.98 -6.33
N ARG A 144 -11.58 -7.14 -6.03
CA ARG A 144 -10.16 -7.45 -6.27
C ARG A 144 -9.69 -8.56 -5.35
N TYR A 145 -9.97 -8.43 -4.05
CA TYR A 145 -9.61 -9.42 -3.03
C TYR A 145 -10.18 -10.81 -3.31
N LYS A 146 -11.41 -10.90 -3.85
CA LYS A 146 -12.03 -12.18 -4.27
C LYS A 146 -11.34 -12.86 -5.48
N LYS A 147 -10.48 -12.17 -6.20
CA LYS A 147 -9.82 -12.67 -7.42
C LYS A 147 -8.37 -13.07 -7.22
N VAL A 148 -7.84 -12.92 -6.03
CA VAL A 148 -6.45 -13.23 -5.68
C VAL A 148 -6.41 -14.10 -4.43
N ASP A 149 -5.35 -14.89 -4.33
CA ASP A 149 -5.13 -15.78 -3.19
C ASP A 149 -4.62 -14.99 -1.98
N ASN A 150 -4.88 -15.52 -0.78
CA ASN A 150 -4.19 -15.07 0.42
C ASN A 150 -2.78 -15.68 0.41
N ILE A 151 -1.79 -14.80 0.45
CA ILE A 151 -0.37 -15.18 0.39
C ILE A 151 0.36 -14.92 1.72
N PHE A 152 -0.37 -14.58 2.79
CA PHE A 152 0.22 -14.19 4.07
C PHE A 152 1.21 -15.25 4.60
N ASP A 153 0.84 -16.52 4.56
CA ASP A 153 1.67 -17.62 5.06
C ASP A 153 2.96 -17.86 4.23
N ASN A 154 3.01 -17.27 3.03
CA ASN A 154 4.18 -17.35 2.14
C ASN A 154 5.15 -16.19 2.33
N LEU A 155 4.83 -15.22 3.19
CA LEU A 155 5.68 -14.06 3.44
C LEU A 155 6.76 -14.37 4.48
N PRO A 156 7.89 -13.65 4.44
CA PRO A 156 8.83 -13.63 5.56
C PRO A 156 8.15 -13.25 6.87
N THR A 157 8.60 -13.83 7.97
CA THR A 157 8.01 -13.61 9.30
C THR A 157 8.48 -12.31 9.97
N LYS A 158 9.51 -11.67 9.44
CA LYS A 158 10.07 -10.42 9.96
C LYS A 158 10.56 -9.52 8.85
N PHE A 159 10.35 -8.22 9.05
CA PHE A 159 10.82 -7.17 8.17
C PHE A 159 11.58 -6.10 8.97
N ASP A 160 12.43 -5.35 8.32
CA ASP A 160 13.04 -4.15 8.91
C ASP A 160 12.15 -2.93 8.71
N PHE A 161 11.48 -2.85 7.55
CA PHE A 161 10.57 -1.77 7.21
C PHE A 161 9.34 -2.31 6.46
N ILE A 162 8.16 -1.82 6.80
CA ILE A 162 6.92 -2.08 6.05
C ILE A 162 6.32 -0.75 5.59
N LEU A 163 6.04 -0.62 4.30
CA LEU A 163 5.28 0.50 3.77
C LEU A 163 3.82 0.09 3.58
N PHE A 164 2.91 0.78 4.29
CA PHE A 164 1.47 0.60 4.17
C PHE A 164 0.90 1.63 3.19
N ASP A 165 0.89 1.26 1.91
CA ASP A 165 0.37 2.05 0.78
C ASP A 165 -0.68 1.28 -0.03
N GLY A 166 -1.35 0.33 0.62
CA GLY A 166 -2.35 -0.56 0.03
C GLY A 166 -3.71 0.10 -0.24
N GLY A 167 -4.76 -0.73 -0.21
CA GLY A 167 -6.14 -0.29 -0.44
C GLY A 167 -6.70 0.57 0.67
N GLU A 168 -7.64 1.45 0.31
CA GLU A 168 -8.32 2.38 1.24
C GLU A 168 -8.96 1.64 2.43
N PHE A 169 -9.46 0.43 2.23
CA PHE A 169 -10.25 -0.30 3.23
C PHE A 169 -9.55 -1.53 3.82
N SER A 170 -8.41 -1.95 3.28
CA SER A 170 -7.69 -3.13 3.76
C SER A 170 -6.62 -2.78 4.80
N ASN A 171 -6.13 -1.56 4.74
CA ASN A 171 -4.92 -1.14 5.42
C ASN A 171 -4.96 -1.34 6.94
N TYR A 172 -6.10 -1.11 7.59
CA TYR A 172 -6.27 -1.34 9.03
C TYR A 172 -5.99 -2.80 9.40
N SER A 173 -6.63 -3.75 8.72
CA SER A 173 -6.45 -5.18 8.98
C SER A 173 -5.03 -5.66 8.61
N GLU A 174 -4.46 -5.13 7.52
CA GLU A 174 -3.07 -5.39 7.11
C GLU A 174 -2.08 -4.89 8.16
N PHE A 175 -2.29 -3.69 8.70
CA PHE A 175 -1.47 -3.14 9.77
C PHE A 175 -1.46 -4.05 11.00
N PHE A 176 -2.63 -4.47 11.49
CA PHE A 176 -2.71 -5.32 12.68
C PHE A 176 -2.07 -6.69 12.52
N LYS A 177 -2.04 -7.23 11.31
CA LYS A 177 -1.32 -8.48 11.04
C LYS A 177 0.20 -8.33 11.06
N LEU A 178 0.70 -7.13 10.72
CA LEU A 178 2.11 -6.98 10.36
C LEU A 178 2.92 -6.06 11.27
N TYR A 179 2.33 -5.07 11.97
CA TYR A 179 3.13 -4.05 12.66
C TYR A 179 4.09 -4.63 13.72
N LYS A 180 3.75 -5.77 14.33
CA LYS A 180 4.63 -6.47 15.29
C LYS A 180 5.77 -7.26 14.64
N THR A 181 5.75 -7.38 13.31
CA THR A 181 6.77 -8.11 12.55
C THR A 181 7.86 -7.20 12.01
N THR A 182 7.78 -5.91 12.26
CA THR A 182 8.72 -4.92 11.73
C THR A 182 9.30 -4.01 12.81
N LYS A 183 10.44 -3.39 12.49
CA LYS A 183 11.07 -2.36 13.35
C LYS A 183 10.56 -0.96 13.02
N TYR A 184 10.34 -0.69 11.75
CA TYR A 184 9.86 0.60 11.24
C TYR A 184 8.72 0.38 10.25
N PHE A 185 7.82 1.34 10.18
CA PHE A 185 6.80 1.33 9.13
C PHE A 185 6.48 2.75 8.66
N GLY A 186 6.10 2.85 7.39
CA GLY A 186 5.58 4.06 6.75
C GLY A 186 4.08 3.93 6.52
N LEU A 187 3.35 5.02 6.71
CA LEU A 187 1.93 5.16 6.41
C LEU A 187 1.76 6.22 5.33
N ASP A 188 1.20 5.84 4.17
CA ASP A 188 0.80 6.78 3.12
C ASP A 188 -0.66 7.19 3.28
N ASP A 189 -1.02 8.38 2.77
CA ASP A 189 -2.37 8.96 2.86
C ASP A 189 -2.88 9.10 4.31
N THR A 190 -2.03 9.60 5.22
CA THR A 190 -2.35 9.75 6.66
C THR A 190 -3.52 10.68 6.94
N ASN A 191 -3.95 11.48 5.98
CA ASN A 191 -5.08 12.39 6.06
C ASN A 191 -6.38 11.83 5.43
N THR A 192 -6.41 10.54 5.05
CA THR A 192 -7.58 9.88 4.48
C THR A 192 -8.10 8.75 5.38
N TYR A 193 -9.22 8.15 4.99
CA TYR A 193 -9.77 6.99 5.69
C TYR A 193 -8.79 5.80 5.76
N LYS A 194 -7.94 5.63 4.76
CA LYS A 194 -6.92 4.58 4.67
C LYS A 194 -6.15 4.38 5.98
N GLN A 195 -5.78 5.49 6.65
CA GLN A 195 -4.98 5.44 7.88
C GLN A 195 -5.76 5.87 9.13
N TYR A 196 -7.03 6.25 9.01
CA TYR A 196 -7.79 6.83 10.13
C TYR A 196 -7.77 5.95 11.39
N GLU A 197 -8.15 4.69 11.27
CA GLU A 197 -8.19 3.76 12.41
C GLU A 197 -6.79 3.35 12.89
N VAL A 198 -5.81 3.30 11.99
CA VAL A 198 -4.40 3.01 12.33
C VAL A 198 -3.82 4.15 13.17
N ILE A 199 -4.00 5.40 12.76
CA ILE A 199 -3.53 6.59 13.50
C ILE A 199 -4.18 6.66 14.87
N LYS A 200 -5.50 6.47 14.93
CA LYS A 200 -6.23 6.43 16.20
C LYS A 200 -5.72 5.34 17.15
N TYR A 201 -5.37 4.15 16.60
CA TYR A 201 -4.74 3.11 17.40
C TYR A 201 -3.36 3.53 17.91
N ILE A 202 -2.52 4.12 17.05
CA ILE A 202 -1.18 4.60 17.42
C ILE A 202 -1.27 5.67 18.53
N GLU A 203 -2.19 6.63 18.41
CA GLU A 203 -2.41 7.67 19.40
C GLU A 203 -2.83 7.10 20.77
N ASN A 204 -3.69 6.09 20.78
CA ASN A 204 -4.13 5.41 22.01
C ASN A 204 -3.03 4.50 22.61
N ASN A 205 -2.05 4.09 21.82
CA ASN A 205 -0.97 3.19 22.21
C ASN A 205 0.43 3.83 22.00
N PHE A 206 0.53 5.14 22.21
CA PHE A 206 1.72 5.95 21.92
C PHE A 206 3.02 5.42 22.56
N LYS A 207 2.95 4.59 23.59
CA LYS A 207 4.12 3.95 24.22
C LYS A 207 4.74 2.84 23.37
N GLU A 208 3.97 2.27 22.43
CA GLU A 208 4.45 1.23 21.53
C GLU A 208 5.07 1.81 20.25
N PHE A 209 4.92 3.13 20.02
CA PHE A 209 5.31 3.76 18.77
C PHE A 209 6.07 5.06 19.00
N GLN A 210 7.12 5.26 18.24
CA GLN A 210 7.84 6.54 18.14
C GLN A 210 7.64 7.12 16.75
N LEU A 211 7.07 8.31 16.66
CA LEU A 211 7.04 9.07 15.41
C LEU A 211 8.48 9.49 15.05
N VAL A 212 8.94 9.09 13.88
CA VAL A 212 10.28 9.40 13.36
C VAL A 212 10.22 10.58 12.41
N TYR A 213 9.29 10.53 11.45
CA TYR A 213 9.06 11.58 10.46
C TYR A 213 7.57 11.76 10.20
N SER A 214 7.15 13.00 9.93
CA SER A 214 5.77 13.32 9.54
C SER A 214 5.75 14.41 8.48
N LEU A 215 4.92 14.20 7.48
CA LEU A 215 4.45 15.17 6.49
C LEU A 215 2.93 15.28 6.60
N GLU A 216 2.30 16.12 5.81
CA GLU A 216 0.84 16.27 5.81
C GLU A 216 0.10 14.96 5.47
N THR A 217 0.64 14.17 4.54
CA THR A 217 0.00 12.95 4.02
C THR A 217 0.82 11.68 4.25
N PHE A 218 1.96 11.77 4.94
CA PHE A 218 2.87 10.63 5.10
C PHE A 218 3.57 10.66 6.46
N SER A 219 3.70 9.51 7.09
CA SER A 219 4.41 9.40 8.39
C SER A 219 5.23 8.12 8.46
N ILE A 220 6.35 8.18 9.19
CA ILE A 220 7.19 7.02 9.51
C ILE A 220 7.26 6.86 11.03
N TYR A 221 7.02 5.65 11.49
CA TYR A 221 7.09 5.26 12.89
C TYR A 221 8.12 4.16 13.12
N LYS A 222 8.66 4.16 14.32
CA LYS A 222 9.44 3.06 14.88
C LYS A 222 8.60 2.32 15.91
N VAL A 223 8.60 0.99 15.87
CA VAL A 223 7.99 0.14 16.89
C VAL A 223 8.94 0.09 18.10
N ILE A 224 8.41 0.42 19.27
CA ILE A 224 9.14 0.36 20.55
C ILE A 224 8.69 -0.93 21.25
N ASN A 225 9.62 -1.87 21.46
CA ASN A 225 9.39 -3.13 22.19
C ASN A 225 9.56 -2.92 23.69
#